data_50821c30063834875a63a65aa88d0b13
#
_entry.id   50821c30063834875a63a65aa88d0b13
#
_cell.length_a   1.000
_cell.length_b   1.000
_cell.length_c   1.000
_cell.angle_alpha   90.00
_cell.angle_beta   90.00
_cell.angle_gamma   90.00
#
_symmetry.space_group_name_H-M   'P 1'
#
loop_
_entity.id
_entity.type
_entity.pdbx_description
1 polymer ?
#
loop_
_entity_poly.entity_id
_entity_poly.type
_entity_poly.pdbx_seq_one_letter_code
_entity_poly.pdbx_strand_id
1 'polypeptide(L)'
;VKAFLAALLALLGATPASARELTVCADPNNLPFSNQAREGFENKIVEMLAKDMGASVNYVWWAQRRGYVRNTLNEAKCDIWPGVASGVDMVATTRPYYRSTYVFVSRAKDGLAGLTLDDPRLAKLKIGVQMVGDDGSNTPPSHALSRRGLIDNVRGYMLYGDYDRPNPPSAIVEAVAAGDVDIALVWGPLAGFFASRSPVPLRLEPVTPWLDAAQYPMIFDISMGVRRDEPQLRREIEQMLARHGGEIKALLESYHVPSVAG
;
A
#
# COMPACT_ATOMS: atom_id res chain seq x y z
N VAL A 1 5.89 0.00 -81.10
CA VAL A 1 5.01 0.42 -79.98
C VAL A 1 5.49 -0.29 -78.75
N LYS A 2 6.22 0.41 -77.90
CA LYS A 2 6.74 -0.13 -76.61
C LYS A 2 5.84 0.37 -75.50
N ALA A 3 5.11 -0.54 -74.80
CA ALA A 3 4.33 -0.26 -73.68
C ALA A 3 5.23 -0.31 -72.37
N PHE A 4 5.37 0.82 -71.71
CA PHE A 4 6.00 0.88 -70.40
C PHE A 4 4.94 0.57 -69.35
N LEU A 5 5.11 -0.53 -68.60
CA LEU A 5 4.32 -0.88 -67.46
C LEU A 5 5.00 -0.24 -66.21
N ALA A 6 4.40 0.82 -65.68
CA ALA A 6 4.85 1.43 -64.41
C ALA A 6 4.27 0.67 -63.24
N ALA A 7 5.10 -0.09 -62.51
CA ALA A 7 4.75 -0.72 -61.25
C ALA A 7 4.81 0.32 -60.12
N LEU A 8 3.64 0.72 -59.63
CA LEU A 8 3.50 1.60 -58.46
C LEU A 8 3.67 0.74 -57.20
N LEU A 9 4.86 0.73 -56.60
CA LEU A 9 5.08 0.16 -55.26
C LEU A 9 4.41 1.06 -54.21
N ALA A 10 3.26 0.64 -53.69
CA ALA A 10 2.65 1.22 -52.52
C ALA A 10 3.49 0.84 -51.27
N LEU A 11 4.37 1.71 -50.81
CA LEU A 11 4.97 1.64 -49.50
C LEU A 11 3.86 1.88 -48.47
N LEU A 12 3.30 0.82 -47.92
CA LEU A 12 2.52 0.85 -46.70
C LEU A 12 3.45 1.28 -45.59
N GLY A 13 3.48 2.58 -45.28
CA GLY A 13 4.13 3.13 -44.12
C GLY A 13 3.47 2.57 -42.87
N ALA A 14 4.10 1.58 -42.24
CA ALA A 14 3.75 1.19 -40.89
C ALA A 14 4.07 2.39 -39.97
N THR A 15 3.03 3.13 -39.60
CA THR A 15 3.16 4.10 -38.51
C THR A 15 3.60 3.31 -37.28
N PRO A 16 4.72 3.69 -36.63
CA PRO A 16 5.08 3.05 -35.38
C PRO A 16 3.91 3.25 -34.38
N ALA A 17 3.30 2.14 -33.96
CA ALA A 17 2.34 2.19 -32.87
C ALA A 17 3.08 2.84 -31.70
N SER A 18 2.63 4.02 -31.27
CA SER A 18 3.16 4.66 -30.06
C SER A 18 3.06 3.65 -28.95
N ALA A 19 4.20 3.26 -28.39
CA ALA A 19 4.20 2.33 -27.26
C ALA A 19 3.33 2.94 -26.17
N ARG A 20 2.33 2.20 -25.71
CA ARG A 20 1.45 2.64 -24.63
C ARG A 20 2.30 2.88 -23.37
N GLU A 21 2.03 3.96 -22.67
CA GLU A 21 2.66 4.26 -21.38
C GLU A 21 1.59 4.22 -20.29
N LEU A 22 1.91 3.58 -19.17
CA LEU A 22 1.12 3.60 -17.95
C LEU A 22 1.87 4.44 -16.92
N THR A 23 1.31 5.58 -16.57
CA THR A 23 1.91 6.47 -15.59
C THR A 23 1.35 6.19 -14.20
N VAL A 24 2.23 5.96 -13.23
CA VAL A 24 1.91 5.46 -11.90
C VAL A 24 2.22 6.51 -10.84
N CYS A 25 1.22 6.85 -10.03
CA CYS A 25 1.44 7.64 -8.82
C CYS A 25 2.03 6.73 -7.73
N ALA A 26 3.23 7.02 -7.26
CA ALA A 26 3.88 6.21 -6.24
C ALA A 26 4.68 7.06 -5.26
N ASP A 27 4.88 6.53 -4.06
CA ASP A 27 5.73 7.15 -3.05
C ASP A 27 7.20 6.75 -3.30
N PRO A 28 8.14 7.71 -3.26
CA PRO A 28 9.54 7.43 -3.55
C PRO A 28 10.27 6.64 -2.45
N ASN A 29 9.71 6.55 -1.23
CA ASN A 29 10.37 5.92 -0.08
C ASN A 29 9.37 5.36 0.94
N ASN A 30 8.54 4.41 0.51
CA ASN A 30 7.46 3.79 1.28
C ASN A 30 7.45 2.26 1.14
N LEU A 31 8.58 1.59 1.42
CA LEU A 31 8.57 0.13 1.47
C LEU A 31 7.64 -0.39 2.58
N PRO A 32 6.97 -1.50 2.35
CA PRO A 32 7.09 -2.47 1.25
C PRO A 32 6.27 -2.13 0.00
N PHE A 33 5.57 -1.01 -0.05
CA PHE A 33 4.65 -0.64 -1.13
C PHE A 33 5.42 -0.18 -2.38
N SER A 34 6.14 0.92 -2.27
CA SER A 34 6.91 1.50 -3.38
C SER A 34 8.18 2.21 -2.91
N ASN A 35 9.18 2.28 -3.79
CA ASN A 35 10.33 3.17 -3.67
C ASN A 35 10.89 3.48 -5.06
N GLN A 36 11.81 4.45 -5.14
CA GLN A 36 12.44 4.85 -6.42
C GLN A 36 13.27 3.72 -7.06
N ALA A 37 13.78 2.78 -6.25
CA ALA A 37 14.48 1.59 -6.75
C ALA A 37 13.52 0.52 -7.29
N ARG A 38 12.20 0.75 -7.22
CA ARG A 38 11.14 -0.16 -7.67
C ARG A 38 11.16 -1.53 -6.98
N GLU A 39 11.51 -1.53 -5.71
CA GLU A 39 11.62 -2.75 -4.91
C GLU A 39 10.33 -3.09 -4.17
N GLY A 40 9.35 -2.20 -4.10
CA GLY A 40 8.08 -2.44 -3.44
C GLY A 40 7.18 -3.39 -4.22
N PHE A 41 6.28 -4.09 -3.52
CA PHE A 41 5.37 -5.03 -4.16
C PHE A 41 4.37 -4.32 -5.12
N GLU A 42 3.97 -3.09 -4.83
CA GLU A 42 3.12 -2.31 -5.74
C GLU A 42 3.85 -1.96 -7.03
N ASN A 43 5.15 -1.64 -6.97
CA ASN A 43 5.96 -1.47 -8.17
C ASN A 43 5.93 -2.74 -9.02
N LYS A 44 6.17 -3.91 -8.41
CA LYS A 44 6.22 -5.19 -9.11
C LYS A 44 4.86 -5.60 -9.70
N ILE A 45 3.77 -5.35 -8.98
CA ILE A 45 2.41 -5.62 -9.49
C ILE A 45 2.13 -4.74 -10.71
N VAL A 46 2.40 -3.45 -10.62
CA VAL A 46 2.16 -2.53 -11.75
C VAL A 46 3.02 -2.88 -12.97
N GLU A 47 4.29 -3.23 -12.77
CA GLU A 47 5.17 -3.67 -13.85
C GLU A 47 4.66 -4.97 -14.53
N MET A 48 4.10 -5.90 -13.74
CA MET A 48 3.44 -7.10 -14.25
C MET A 48 2.22 -6.74 -15.11
N LEU A 49 1.35 -5.86 -14.61
CA LEU A 49 0.16 -5.42 -15.34
C LEU A 49 0.52 -4.67 -16.62
N ALA A 50 1.48 -3.75 -16.57
CA ALA A 50 1.94 -3.00 -17.73
C ALA A 50 2.52 -3.91 -18.82
N LYS A 51 3.29 -4.92 -18.44
CA LYS A 51 3.81 -5.93 -19.36
C LYS A 51 2.67 -6.65 -20.10
N ASP A 52 1.62 -7.03 -19.40
CA ASP A 52 0.44 -7.68 -19.99
C ASP A 52 -0.34 -6.73 -20.92
N MET A 53 -0.30 -5.43 -20.64
CA MET A 53 -0.87 -4.37 -21.48
C MET A 53 -0.02 -4.02 -22.71
N GLY A 54 1.19 -4.56 -22.82
CA GLY A 54 2.18 -4.09 -23.79
C GLY A 54 2.58 -2.63 -23.59
N ALA A 55 2.56 -2.15 -22.34
CA ALA A 55 2.86 -0.78 -21.96
C ALA A 55 4.21 -0.68 -21.22
N SER A 56 4.86 0.47 -21.35
CA SER A 56 5.95 0.87 -20.47
C SER A 56 5.40 1.51 -19.19
N VAL A 57 6.16 1.45 -18.11
CA VAL A 57 5.80 2.10 -16.83
C VAL A 57 6.62 3.35 -16.63
N ASN A 58 5.94 4.46 -16.36
CA ASN A 58 6.53 5.69 -15.89
C ASN A 58 5.99 6.02 -14.48
N TYR A 59 6.83 6.56 -13.60
CA TYR A 59 6.44 6.88 -12.24
C TYR A 59 6.40 8.37 -11.99
N VAL A 60 5.31 8.84 -11.40
CA VAL A 60 5.21 10.15 -10.77
C VAL A 60 5.43 9.96 -9.27
N TRP A 61 6.64 10.27 -8.85
CA TRP A 61 7.04 10.16 -7.46
C TRP A 61 6.53 11.32 -6.63
N TRP A 62 5.70 11.02 -5.67
CA TRP A 62 5.13 12.00 -4.75
C TRP A 62 4.92 11.38 -3.38
N ALA A 63 5.32 12.08 -2.31
CA ALA A 63 5.10 11.61 -0.95
C ALA A 63 3.61 11.36 -0.69
N GLN A 64 3.26 10.16 -0.24
CA GLN A 64 1.87 9.72 -0.01
C GLN A 64 1.29 10.34 1.27
N ARG A 65 1.22 11.65 1.29
CA ARG A 65 0.73 12.49 2.38
C ARG A 65 -0.47 13.32 1.94
N ARG A 66 -0.99 14.19 2.83
CA ARG A 66 -2.11 15.08 2.53
C ARG A 66 -1.93 15.80 1.19
N GLY A 67 -2.96 15.74 0.35
CA GLY A 67 -2.93 16.33 -0.98
C GLY A 67 -2.35 15.43 -2.08
N TYR A 68 -1.91 14.22 -1.76
CA TYR A 68 -1.36 13.26 -2.73
C TYR A 68 -2.26 13.11 -3.95
N VAL A 69 -3.49 12.65 -3.79
CA VAL A 69 -4.45 12.44 -4.90
C VAL A 69 -4.74 13.73 -5.65
N ARG A 70 -4.95 14.83 -4.91
CA ARG A 70 -5.26 16.13 -5.52
C ARG A 70 -4.13 16.64 -6.42
N ASN A 71 -2.88 16.44 -6.02
CA ASN A 71 -1.71 16.99 -6.74
C ASN A 71 -1.12 16.00 -7.76
N THR A 72 -1.67 14.79 -7.85
CA THR A 72 -1.19 13.75 -8.77
C THR A 72 -2.31 13.25 -9.68
N LEU A 73 -3.13 12.30 -9.22
CA LEU A 73 -4.16 11.65 -10.03
C LEU A 73 -5.21 12.63 -10.55
N ASN A 74 -5.70 13.55 -9.70
CA ASN A 74 -6.72 14.53 -10.10
C ASN A 74 -6.20 15.59 -11.08
N GLU A 75 -4.89 15.84 -11.11
CA GLU A 75 -4.24 16.69 -12.10
C GLU A 75 -3.78 15.93 -13.35
N ALA A 76 -4.24 14.68 -13.50
CA ALA A 76 -3.88 13.81 -14.61
C ALA A 76 -2.35 13.66 -14.82
N LYS A 77 -1.55 13.80 -13.76
CA LYS A 77 -0.11 13.56 -13.81
C LYS A 77 0.22 12.07 -13.88
N CYS A 78 -0.69 11.23 -13.41
CA CYS A 78 -0.59 9.79 -13.46
C CYS A 78 -1.96 9.16 -13.69
N ASP A 79 -1.98 7.91 -14.12
CA ASP A 79 -3.18 7.17 -14.51
C ASP A 79 -3.71 6.29 -13.38
N ILE A 80 -2.81 5.78 -12.55
CA ILE A 80 -3.12 4.76 -11.53
C ILE A 80 -2.43 5.05 -10.19
N TRP A 81 -3.14 4.81 -9.10
CA TRP A 81 -2.63 4.72 -7.73
C TRP A 81 -2.76 3.28 -7.23
N PRO A 82 -1.66 2.53 -7.03
CA PRO A 82 -1.71 1.08 -6.80
C PRO A 82 -2.35 0.64 -5.49
N GLY A 83 -2.17 1.38 -4.40
CA GLY A 83 -2.58 0.95 -3.05
C GLY A 83 -3.53 1.92 -2.37
N VAL A 84 -4.84 1.68 -2.50
CA VAL A 84 -5.87 2.49 -1.86
C VAL A 84 -6.95 1.61 -1.25
N ALA A 85 -7.52 2.02 -0.10
CA ALA A 85 -8.66 1.32 0.47
C ALA A 85 -9.85 1.34 -0.51
N SER A 86 -10.50 0.19 -0.67
CA SER A 86 -11.66 0.07 -1.57
C SER A 86 -12.78 1.01 -1.17
N GLY A 87 -13.40 1.64 -2.16
CA GLY A 87 -14.59 2.47 -1.97
C GLY A 87 -14.31 3.88 -1.42
N VAL A 88 -13.05 4.35 -1.41
CA VAL A 88 -12.78 5.76 -1.04
C VAL A 88 -13.37 6.72 -2.09
N ASP A 89 -13.98 7.81 -1.63
CA ASP A 89 -14.71 8.76 -2.49
C ASP A 89 -13.81 9.60 -3.41
N MET A 90 -12.50 9.63 -3.18
CA MET A 90 -11.60 10.50 -3.95
C MET A 90 -11.31 10.00 -5.37
N VAL A 91 -11.46 8.71 -5.62
CA VAL A 91 -11.08 8.03 -6.87
C VAL A 91 -12.11 6.96 -7.25
N ALA A 92 -12.05 6.45 -8.48
CA ALA A 92 -12.73 5.20 -8.82
C ALA A 92 -11.82 4.03 -8.48
N THR A 93 -12.25 3.16 -7.55
CA THR A 93 -11.46 2.00 -7.15
C THR A 93 -11.81 0.77 -8.00
N THR A 94 -10.81 -0.07 -8.27
CA THR A 94 -11.02 -1.42 -8.83
C THR A 94 -11.69 -2.32 -7.80
N ARG A 95 -12.06 -3.55 -8.21
CA ARG A 95 -12.27 -4.61 -7.23
C ARG A 95 -10.98 -4.83 -6.43
N PRO A 96 -11.09 -5.20 -5.14
CA PRO A 96 -9.90 -5.41 -4.31
C PRO A 96 -9.04 -6.55 -4.86
N TYR A 97 -7.73 -6.41 -4.75
CA TYR A 97 -6.78 -7.44 -5.14
C TYR A 97 -6.06 -8.08 -3.95
N TYR A 98 -6.17 -7.47 -2.77
CA TYR A 98 -5.84 -8.14 -1.50
C TYR A 98 -6.61 -7.51 -0.34
N ARG A 99 -6.61 -8.24 0.79
CA ARG A 99 -7.15 -7.79 2.07
C ARG A 99 -6.10 -7.97 3.14
N SER A 100 -5.94 -6.98 4.00
CA SER A 100 -5.04 -7.06 5.14
C SER A 100 -5.61 -6.34 6.36
N THR A 101 -4.92 -6.45 7.49
CA THR A 101 -5.38 -5.94 8.78
C THR A 101 -4.27 -5.19 9.50
N TYR A 102 -4.63 -4.35 10.45
CA TYR A 102 -3.68 -3.90 11.46
C TYR A 102 -3.29 -5.08 12.37
N VAL A 103 -2.05 -5.08 12.83
CA VAL A 103 -1.50 -6.12 13.71
C VAL A 103 -0.86 -5.49 14.94
N PHE A 104 -0.95 -6.20 16.05
CA PHE A 104 -0.08 -6.00 17.20
C PHE A 104 1.30 -6.57 16.86
N VAL A 105 2.34 -5.76 17.07
CA VAL A 105 3.74 -6.16 16.91
C VAL A 105 4.41 -6.10 18.27
N SER A 106 4.96 -7.20 18.75
CA SER A 106 5.71 -7.30 20.01
C SER A 106 6.95 -8.18 19.84
N ARG A 107 7.92 -8.04 20.75
CA ARG A 107 9.04 -8.99 20.78
C ARG A 107 8.53 -10.37 21.22
N ALA A 108 8.94 -11.42 20.50
CA ALA A 108 8.46 -12.77 20.77
C ALA A 108 8.73 -13.25 22.20
N LYS A 109 9.82 -12.76 22.81
CA LYS A 109 10.25 -13.12 24.19
C LYS A 109 9.41 -12.49 25.29
N ASP A 110 8.62 -11.43 25.00
CA ASP A 110 7.94 -10.66 26.05
C ASP A 110 6.61 -11.28 26.51
N GLY A 111 6.18 -12.37 25.88
CA GLY A 111 4.97 -13.09 26.28
C GLY A 111 3.66 -12.33 26.04
N LEU A 112 3.67 -11.34 25.17
CA LEU A 112 2.50 -10.49 24.84
C LEU A 112 1.64 -11.12 23.73
N ALA A 113 1.22 -12.37 23.93
CA ALA A 113 0.33 -13.06 23.01
C ALA A 113 -1.15 -12.85 23.38
N GLY A 114 -2.02 -12.97 22.38
CA GLY A 114 -3.48 -12.97 22.52
C GLY A 114 -4.05 -11.63 22.98
N LEU A 115 -3.37 -10.51 22.68
CA LEU A 115 -3.87 -9.19 23.02
C LEU A 115 -5.06 -8.79 22.13
N THR A 116 -6.00 -8.08 22.74
CA THR A 116 -7.10 -7.41 22.04
C THR A 116 -7.08 -5.92 22.43
N LEU A 117 -7.85 -5.09 21.74
CA LEU A 117 -7.96 -3.66 22.08
C LEU A 117 -8.53 -3.42 23.49
N ASP A 118 -9.27 -4.37 24.05
CA ASP A 118 -9.86 -4.27 25.38
C ASP A 118 -9.01 -4.95 26.47
N ASP A 119 -7.80 -5.40 26.14
CA ASP A 119 -6.93 -6.06 27.10
C ASP A 119 -6.38 -5.08 28.14
N PRO A 120 -6.62 -5.30 29.44
CA PRO A 120 -6.18 -4.39 30.50
C PRO A 120 -4.65 -4.26 30.61
N ARG A 121 -3.89 -5.19 30.03
CA ARG A 121 -2.41 -5.11 29.98
C ARG A 121 -1.96 -3.88 29.20
N LEU A 122 -2.74 -3.43 28.19
CA LEU A 122 -2.40 -2.26 27.36
C LEU A 122 -2.16 -1.00 28.19
N ALA A 123 -2.88 -0.80 29.30
CA ALA A 123 -2.71 0.36 30.16
C ALA A 123 -1.32 0.45 30.84
N LYS A 124 -0.57 -0.65 30.85
CA LYS A 124 0.76 -0.74 31.50
C LYS A 124 1.92 -0.83 30.49
N LEU A 125 1.60 -0.96 29.20
CA LEU A 125 2.60 -1.11 28.13
C LEU A 125 2.88 0.25 27.49
N LYS A 126 4.10 0.46 27.02
CA LYS A 126 4.43 1.54 26.08
C LYS A 126 3.96 1.13 24.70
N ILE A 127 3.03 1.88 24.11
CA ILE A 127 2.36 1.52 22.87
C ILE A 127 2.82 2.42 21.74
N GLY A 128 3.33 1.85 20.65
CA GLY A 128 3.55 2.55 19.38
C GLY A 128 2.27 2.54 18.52
N VAL A 129 1.94 3.64 17.88
CA VAL A 129 0.84 3.70 16.93
C VAL A 129 1.20 4.55 15.70
N GLN A 130 0.74 4.14 14.54
CA GLN A 130 0.91 4.92 13.31
C GLN A 130 -0.04 6.13 13.31
N MET A 131 0.49 7.29 12.96
CA MET A 131 -0.22 8.57 12.91
C MET A 131 -0.20 9.15 11.49
N VAL A 132 -1.30 9.78 11.07
CA VAL A 132 -1.41 10.46 9.77
C VAL A 132 -1.03 11.94 9.88
N GLY A 133 -1.34 12.58 11.01
CA GLY A 133 -1.06 14.00 11.25
C GLY A 133 -1.64 14.49 12.57
N ASP A 134 -1.53 15.80 12.80
CA ASP A 134 -1.92 16.45 14.05
C ASP A 134 -3.37 16.94 14.05
N ASP A 135 -4.09 16.78 12.94
CA ASP A 135 -5.40 17.40 12.69
C ASP A 135 -6.61 16.54 13.08
N GLY A 136 -6.39 15.51 13.90
CA GLY A 136 -7.46 14.60 14.36
C GLY A 136 -7.84 13.49 13.37
N SER A 137 -7.38 13.55 12.13
CA SER A 137 -7.53 12.46 11.16
C SER A 137 -6.38 11.47 11.33
N ASN A 138 -6.62 10.43 12.13
CA ASN A 138 -5.60 9.44 12.44
C ASN A 138 -6.01 8.03 12.01
N THR A 139 -5.12 7.08 12.23
CA THR A 139 -5.37 5.67 11.92
C THR A 139 -6.46 5.09 12.84
N PRO A 140 -7.22 4.09 12.38
CA PRO A 140 -8.20 3.41 13.22
C PRO A 140 -7.66 2.92 14.57
N PRO A 141 -6.46 2.31 14.66
CA PRO A 141 -5.88 1.96 15.95
C PRO A 141 -5.65 3.15 16.87
N SER A 142 -5.21 4.31 16.35
CA SER A 142 -5.03 5.52 17.15
C SER A 142 -6.34 5.98 17.79
N HIS A 143 -7.43 6.00 17.00
CA HIS A 143 -8.77 6.31 17.52
C HIS A 143 -9.24 5.29 18.55
N ALA A 144 -8.99 4.00 18.31
CA ALA A 144 -9.39 2.92 19.21
C ALA A 144 -8.71 3.03 20.59
N LEU A 145 -7.41 3.35 20.63
CA LEU A 145 -6.65 3.58 21.85
C LEU A 145 -7.17 4.81 22.61
N SER A 146 -7.34 5.93 21.90
CA SER A 146 -7.85 7.18 22.47
C SER A 146 -9.22 7.02 23.12
N ARG A 147 -10.14 6.29 22.49
CA ARG A 147 -11.48 6.01 23.03
C ARG A 147 -11.46 5.18 24.32
N ARG A 148 -10.39 4.44 24.55
CA ARG A 148 -10.15 3.66 25.78
C ARG A 148 -9.36 4.42 26.84
N GLY A 149 -9.09 5.71 26.57
CA GLY A 149 -8.29 6.55 27.48
C GLY A 149 -6.81 6.19 27.49
N LEU A 150 -6.35 5.39 26.54
CA LEU A 150 -4.94 5.04 26.37
C LEU A 150 -4.26 6.15 25.57
N ILE A 151 -3.74 7.15 26.26
CA ILE A 151 -3.12 8.36 25.67
C ILE A 151 -1.70 8.53 26.20
N ASP A 152 -1.54 8.51 27.54
CA ASP A 152 -0.27 8.86 28.20
C ASP A 152 0.86 7.86 27.93
N ASN A 153 0.51 6.63 27.62
CA ASN A 153 1.46 5.55 27.32
C ASN A 153 1.59 5.27 25.82
N VAL A 154 1.03 6.13 24.97
CA VAL A 154 1.05 5.98 23.50
C VAL A 154 2.06 6.92 22.88
N ARG A 155 2.91 6.37 21.99
CA ARG A 155 3.85 7.11 21.15
C ARG A 155 3.44 7.04 19.68
N GLY A 156 3.24 8.19 19.07
CA GLY A 156 2.92 8.31 17.65
C GLY A 156 4.15 8.15 16.74
N TYR A 157 3.97 7.44 15.63
CA TYR A 157 4.94 7.29 14.55
C TYR A 157 4.26 7.71 13.25
N MET A 158 4.83 8.70 12.56
CA MET A 158 4.24 9.20 11.31
C MET A 158 4.27 8.11 10.23
N LEU A 159 3.18 7.99 9.47
CA LEU A 159 3.08 7.06 8.34
C LEU A 159 4.08 7.39 7.21
N TYR A 160 4.35 8.66 7.03
CA TYR A 160 5.35 9.17 6.13
C TYR A 160 6.40 9.89 6.96
N GLY A 161 7.64 9.57 6.70
CA GLY A 161 8.73 10.07 7.52
C GLY A 161 9.58 11.11 6.83
N ASP A 162 10.76 11.25 7.39
CA ASP A 162 11.84 12.02 6.83
C ASP A 162 12.40 11.27 5.60
N TYR A 163 12.19 11.82 4.41
CA TYR A 163 12.59 11.21 3.15
C TYR A 163 14.12 11.22 2.93
N ASP A 164 14.86 11.94 3.77
CA ASP A 164 16.32 11.87 3.79
C ASP A 164 16.84 10.61 4.53
N ARG A 165 15.95 9.88 5.21
CA ARG A 165 16.28 8.63 5.89
C ARG A 165 15.86 7.41 5.06
N PRO A 166 16.61 6.31 5.06
CA PRO A 166 16.17 5.09 4.42
C PRO A 166 14.96 4.50 5.16
N ASN A 167 13.95 4.09 4.40
CA ASN A 167 12.76 3.40 4.89
C ASN A 167 12.08 4.04 6.11
N PRO A 168 11.66 5.32 6.05
CA PRO A 168 11.08 6.01 7.20
C PRO A 168 9.94 5.27 7.90
N PRO A 169 9.08 4.50 7.18
CA PRO A 169 8.00 3.74 7.80
C PRO A 169 8.46 2.59 8.71
N SER A 170 9.73 2.16 8.65
CA SER A 170 10.26 1.08 9.51
C SER A 170 10.35 1.46 10.98
N ALA A 171 10.44 2.76 11.29
CA ALA A 171 10.76 3.29 12.62
C ALA A 171 9.88 2.73 13.75
N ILE A 172 8.59 2.47 13.50
CA ILE A 172 7.68 1.92 14.50
C ILE A 172 8.02 0.45 14.84
N VAL A 173 8.40 -0.35 13.85
CA VAL A 173 8.79 -1.76 14.02
C VAL A 173 10.16 -1.85 14.68
N GLU A 174 11.09 -0.98 14.27
CA GLU A 174 12.42 -0.85 14.89
C GLU A 174 12.32 -0.46 16.35
N ALA A 175 11.42 0.44 16.73
CA ALA A 175 11.19 0.84 18.11
C ALA A 175 10.70 -0.34 18.99
N VAL A 176 9.89 -1.25 18.45
CA VAL A 176 9.52 -2.49 19.13
C VAL A 176 10.75 -3.39 19.33
N ALA A 177 11.52 -3.59 18.27
CA ALA A 177 12.73 -4.42 18.32
C ALA A 177 13.75 -3.89 19.33
N ALA A 178 13.96 -2.57 19.39
CA ALA A 178 14.85 -1.89 20.31
C ALA A 178 14.34 -1.87 21.77
N GLY A 179 13.02 -2.02 21.98
CA GLY A 179 12.41 -1.92 23.30
C GLY A 179 12.03 -0.49 23.73
N ASP A 180 12.04 0.45 22.79
CA ASP A 180 11.55 1.81 23.02
C ASP A 180 10.06 1.84 23.31
N VAL A 181 9.32 0.92 22.67
CA VAL A 181 7.94 0.56 22.97
C VAL A 181 7.83 -0.96 23.22
N ASP A 182 6.84 -1.36 23.98
CA ASP A 182 6.62 -2.79 24.30
C ASP A 182 5.82 -3.47 23.20
N ILE A 183 4.89 -2.74 22.63
CA ILE A 183 3.98 -3.20 21.56
C ILE A 183 3.69 -2.05 20.60
N ALA A 184 3.39 -2.37 19.35
CA ALA A 184 2.92 -1.39 18.38
C ALA A 184 1.71 -1.90 17.61
N LEU A 185 0.80 -1.00 17.22
CA LEU A 185 -0.31 -1.28 16.32
C LEU A 185 0.07 -0.74 14.93
N VAL A 186 0.31 -1.65 14.00
CA VAL A 186 0.94 -1.35 12.70
C VAL A 186 0.11 -1.93 11.57
N TRP A 187 0.05 -1.25 10.43
CA TRP A 187 -0.55 -1.81 9.23
C TRP A 187 0.19 -3.08 8.81
N GLY A 188 -0.56 -4.17 8.62
CA GLY A 188 -0.02 -5.52 8.45
C GLY A 188 1.06 -5.68 7.39
N PRO A 189 0.88 -5.20 6.14
CA PRO A 189 1.92 -5.28 5.12
C PRO A 189 3.26 -4.68 5.54
N LEU A 190 3.23 -3.51 6.18
CA LEU A 190 4.43 -2.87 6.70
C LEU A 190 5.04 -3.67 7.85
N ALA A 191 4.21 -4.11 8.79
CA ALA A 191 4.65 -4.92 9.93
C ALA A 191 5.31 -6.22 9.47
N GLY A 192 4.69 -6.98 8.57
CA GLY A 192 5.21 -8.25 8.08
C GLY A 192 6.56 -8.10 7.39
N PHE A 193 6.67 -7.10 6.52
CA PHE A 193 7.90 -6.83 5.78
C PHE A 193 9.08 -6.48 6.68
N PHE A 194 8.93 -5.55 7.61
CA PHE A 194 10.02 -5.13 8.48
C PHE A 194 10.28 -6.10 9.62
N ALA A 195 9.25 -6.80 10.13
CA ALA A 195 9.45 -7.84 11.13
C ALA A 195 10.25 -9.03 10.57
N SER A 196 10.05 -9.41 9.32
CA SER A 196 10.82 -10.48 8.67
C SER A 196 12.32 -10.16 8.51
N ARG A 197 12.68 -8.89 8.59
CA ARG A 197 14.05 -8.37 8.48
C ARG A 197 14.63 -7.93 9.81
N SER A 198 13.86 -8.03 10.88
CA SER A 198 14.29 -7.63 12.21
C SER A 198 15.36 -8.59 12.76
N PRO A 199 16.43 -8.08 13.39
CA PRO A 199 17.41 -8.92 14.07
C PRO A 199 16.85 -9.59 15.33
N VAL A 200 15.71 -9.10 15.83
CA VAL A 200 15.01 -9.62 16.99
C VAL A 200 13.73 -10.32 16.56
N PRO A 201 13.45 -11.55 16.98
CA PRO A 201 12.18 -12.21 16.66
C PRO A 201 10.98 -11.40 17.14
N LEU A 202 10.12 -11.00 16.20
CA LEU A 202 8.88 -10.29 16.47
C LEU A 202 7.67 -11.20 16.25
N ARG A 203 6.64 -10.99 17.05
CA ARG A 203 5.32 -11.62 16.95
C ARG A 203 4.36 -10.64 16.34
N LEU A 204 3.58 -11.11 15.37
CA LEU A 204 2.50 -10.35 14.73
C LEU A 204 1.19 -11.07 14.99
N GLU A 205 0.21 -10.37 15.54
CA GLU A 205 -1.15 -10.89 15.76
C GLU A 205 -2.18 -9.87 15.31
N PRO A 206 -3.27 -10.28 14.63
CA PRO A 206 -4.30 -9.34 14.19
C PRO A 206 -4.87 -8.50 15.33
N VAL A 207 -5.08 -7.20 15.09
CA VAL A 207 -5.80 -6.34 16.02
C VAL A 207 -7.26 -6.73 16.04
N THR A 208 -7.79 -7.02 17.22
CA THR A 208 -9.20 -7.36 17.42
C THR A 208 -9.81 -6.48 18.52
N PRO A 209 -11.13 -6.18 18.41
CA PRO A 209 -12.08 -6.59 17.37
C PRO A 209 -11.77 -5.97 16.00
N TRP A 210 -12.16 -6.63 14.92
CA TRP A 210 -11.90 -6.15 13.53
C TRP A 210 -12.68 -4.88 13.16
N LEU A 211 -13.72 -4.58 13.91
CA LEU A 211 -14.48 -3.34 13.82
C LEU A 211 -14.56 -2.74 15.22
N ASP A 212 -13.89 -1.63 15.45
CA ASP A 212 -13.97 -0.87 16.70
C ASP A 212 -14.91 0.31 16.52
N ALA A 213 -16.08 0.26 17.15
CA ALA A 213 -17.22 1.10 16.82
C ALA A 213 -17.61 1.02 15.31
N ALA A 214 -18.70 1.65 14.91
CA ALA A 214 -19.24 1.53 13.55
C ALA A 214 -18.34 2.12 12.44
N GLN A 215 -17.27 2.81 12.78
CA GLN A 215 -16.50 3.61 11.82
C GLN A 215 -14.97 3.39 11.85
N TYR A 216 -14.47 2.47 12.68
CA TYR A 216 -13.03 2.21 12.78
C TYR A 216 -12.70 0.75 12.48
N PRO A 217 -12.70 0.34 11.20
CA PRO A 217 -12.30 -1.00 10.82
C PRO A 217 -10.79 -1.19 10.99
N MET A 218 -10.39 -2.37 11.42
CA MET A 218 -8.98 -2.78 11.48
C MET A 218 -8.55 -3.58 10.26
N ILE A 219 -9.52 -3.95 9.41
CA ILE A 219 -9.33 -4.70 8.17
C ILE A 219 -9.72 -3.81 6.99
N PHE A 220 -8.94 -3.90 5.92
CA PHE A 220 -9.21 -3.18 4.68
C PHE A 220 -9.03 -4.07 3.46
N ASP A 221 -9.98 -3.95 2.55
CA ASP A 221 -9.82 -4.36 1.16
C ASP A 221 -9.01 -3.31 0.41
N ILE A 222 -7.98 -3.74 -0.30
CA ILE A 222 -7.09 -2.84 -1.03
C ILE A 222 -7.29 -3.00 -2.54
N SER A 223 -7.49 -1.87 -3.18
CA SER A 223 -7.76 -1.70 -4.59
C SER A 223 -6.71 -0.82 -5.25
N MET A 224 -6.76 -0.75 -6.57
CA MET A 224 -6.10 0.32 -7.32
C MET A 224 -7.08 1.44 -7.60
N GLY A 225 -6.62 2.68 -7.53
CA GLY A 225 -7.41 3.87 -7.83
C GLY A 225 -7.09 4.43 -9.21
N VAL A 226 -8.12 4.83 -9.94
CA VAL A 226 -8.01 5.59 -11.21
C VAL A 226 -8.91 6.82 -11.13
N ARG A 227 -8.76 7.76 -12.07
CA ARG A 227 -9.69 8.88 -12.19
C ARG A 227 -11.12 8.36 -12.46
N ARG A 228 -12.12 9.10 -11.99
CA ARG A 228 -13.54 8.69 -12.13
C ARG A 228 -14.03 8.67 -13.56
N ASP A 229 -13.45 9.47 -14.43
CA ASP A 229 -13.72 9.57 -15.86
C ASP A 229 -12.95 8.55 -16.70
N GLU A 230 -12.22 7.62 -16.07
CA GLU A 230 -11.45 6.55 -16.71
C GLU A 230 -12.05 5.12 -16.47
N PRO A 231 -13.34 4.90 -16.77
CA PRO A 231 -13.97 3.61 -16.49
C PRO A 231 -13.43 2.47 -17.36
N GLN A 232 -12.86 2.79 -18.53
CA GLN A 232 -12.26 1.79 -19.40
C GLN A 232 -10.93 1.29 -18.83
N LEU A 233 -10.05 2.19 -18.41
CA LEU A 233 -8.79 1.84 -17.75
C LEU A 233 -9.04 1.01 -16.50
N ARG A 234 -10.02 1.41 -15.67
CA ARG A 234 -10.40 0.64 -14.49
C ARG A 234 -10.75 -0.81 -14.84
N ARG A 235 -11.63 -1.02 -15.82
CA ARG A 235 -12.04 -2.38 -16.24
C ARG A 235 -10.88 -3.21 -16.77
N GLU A 236 -9.98 -2.58 -17.51
CA GLU A 236 -8.80 -3.22 -18.06
C GLU A 236 -7.85 -3.68 -16.90
N ILE A 237 -7.61 -2.83 -15.93
CA ILE A 237 -6.83 -3.17 -14.74
C ILE A 237 -7.50 -4.31 -13.95
N GLU A 238 -8.82 -4.25 -13.75
CA GLU A 238 -9.58 -5.31 -13.05
C GLU A 238 -9.45 -6.68 -13.72
N GLN A 239 -9.47 -6.71 -15.06
CA GLN A 239 -9.27 -7.95 -15.81
C GLN A 239 -7.86 -8.51 -15.62
N MET A 240 -6.85 -7.65 -15.60
CA MET A 240 -5.47 -8.08 -15.39
C MET A 240 -5.22 -8.53 -13.95
N LEU A 241 -5.72 -7.79 -12.96
CA LEU A 241 -5.66 -8.21 -11.56
C LEU A 241 -6.28 -9.60 -11.36
N ALA A 242 -7.41 -9.87 -12.04
CA ALA A 242 -8.05 -11.18 -11.97
C ALA A 242 -7.21 -12.29 -12.64
N ARG A 243 -6.55 -12.00 -13.77
CA ARG A 243 -5.68 -12.97 -14.46
C ARG A 243 -4.44 -13.32 -13.64
N HIS A 244 -3.83 -12.32 -13.00
CA HIS A 244 -2.60 -12.46 -12.24
C HIS A 244 -2.83 -12.72 -10.73
N GLY A 245 -4.05 -13.02 -10.30
CA GLY A 245 -4.38 -13.17 -8.87
C GLY A 245 -3.49 -14.15 -8.12
N GLY A 246 -3.11 -15.26 -8.75
CA GLY A 246 -2.18 -16.23 -8.14
C GLY A 246 -0.76 -15.70 -7.99
N GLU A 247 -0.25 -14.99 -8.99
CA GLU A 247 1.09 -14.38 -8.97
C GLU A 247 1.15 -13.24 -7.95
N ILE A 248 0.10 -12.40 -7.90
CA ILE A 248 -0.02 -11.32 -6.92
C ILE A 248 -0.04 -11.89 -5.50
N LYS A 249 -0.81 -12.96 -5.26
CA LYS A 249 -0.85 -13.63 -3.95
C LYS A 249 0.55 -14.12 -3.54
N ALA A 250 1.23 -14.85 -4.41
CA ALA A 250 2.59 -15.35 -4.15
C ALA A 250 3.58 -14.20 -3.89
N LEU A 251 3.45 -13.10 -4.63
CA LEU A 251 4.26 -11.90 -4.42
C LEU A 251 4.01 -11.31 -3.02
N LEU A 252 2.75 -11.10 -2.63
CA LEU A 252 2.39 -10.58 -1.30
C LEU A 252 2.90 -11.48 -0.17
N GLU A 253 2.80 -12.79 -0.33
CA GLU A 253 3.36 -13.77 0.61
C GLU A 253 4.89 -13.63 0.74
N SER A 254 5.60 -13.39 -0.37
CA SER A 254 7.06 -13.17 -0.35
C SER A 254 7.46 -11.87 0.37
N TYR A 255 6.55 -10.92 0.48
CA TYR A 255 6.71 -9.69 1.28
C TYR A 255 6.16 -9.83 2.70
N HIS A 256 5.78 -11.04 3.11
CA HIS A 256 5.19 -11.34 4.43
C HIS A 256 3.95 -10.51 4.74
N VAL A 257 3.16 -10.18 3.73
CA VAL A 257 1.89 -9.45 3.90
C VAL A 257 0.88 -10.35 4.62
N PRO A 258 0.40 -9.99 5.82
CA PRO A 258 -0.63 -10.76 6.50
C PRO A 258 -1.92 -10.72 5.69
N SER A 259 -2.42 -11.90 5.30
CA SER A 259 -3.71 -12.04 4.66
C SER A 259 -4.79 -12.36 5.69
N VAL A 260 -5.98 -11.85 5.45
CA VAL A 260 -7.18 -12.17 6.24
C VAL A 260 -8.17 -12.85 5.32
N ALA A 261 -8.66 -14.02 5.72
CA ALA A 261 -9.72 -14.70 4.98
C ALA A 261 -10.96 -13.82 4.93
N GLY A 262 -11.60 -13.75 3.75
CA GLY A 262 -12.87 -13.06 3.55
C GLY A 262 -14.05 -13.89 4.00
#